data_9eaa02b197430d1f0bb306fcf55723d0
#
_entry.id   9eaa02b197430d1f0bb306fcf55723d0
#
_cell.length_a   1.000
_cell.length_b   1.000
_cell.length_c   1.000
_cell.angle_alpha   90.00
_cell.angle_beta   90.00
_cell.angle_gamma   90.00
#
_symmetry.space_group_name_H-M   'P 1'
#
loop_
_entity.id
_entity.type
_entity.pdbx_description
1 polymer ?
#
loop_
_entity_poly.entity_id
_entity_poly.type
_entity_poly.pdbx_seq_one_letter_code
_entity_poly.pdbx_strand_id
1 'polypeptide(L)'
;MNWVFDAARVAGDTDTVVTDSSIYFALFHSRSRQDYNVVNVRHILFEVDDSDLDQESETYEADLAELKDIARTDAEKALKEWQDGGATAELFAEMAAELSGDTGSAANGGLYEGISKDTSFVQEFLDWCFADGRKVGDAGVIDSTYGSHVMYLDSFGAPYWQVLAENQLKNEDYAAWLSEQTSVETVTEGSGMKYVGF
;
A
#
# COMPACT_ATOMS: atom_id res chain seq x y z
N MET A 1 -1.11 15.25 -21.72
CA MET A 1 -2.56 15.46 -21.48
C MET A 1 -2.74 16.70 -20.59
N ASN A 2 -2.64 17.90 -21.19
CA ASN A 2 -2.63 19.15 -20.40
C ASN A 2 -4.05 19.71 -20.15
N TRP A 3 -5.09 19.15 -20.80
CA TRP A 3 -6.44 19.71 -20.72
C TRP A 3 -6.99 19.72 -19.28
N VAL A 4 -6.82 18.63 -18.53
CA VAL A 4 -7.32 18.50 -17.13
C VAL A 4 -6.65 19.50 -16.18
N PHE A 5 -5.39 19.84 -16.43
CA PHE A 5 -4.57 20.69 -15.56
C PHE A 5 -4.61 22.18 -15.91
N ASP A 6 -5.35 22.57 -16.96
CA ASP A 6 -5.51 23.98 -17.31
C ASP A 6 -6.21 24.72 -16.15
N ALA A 7 -5.55 25.78 -15.65
CA ALA A 7 -6.03 26.55 -14.50
C ALA A 7 -7.40 27.21 -14.72
N ALA A 8 -7.78 27.47 -15.97
CA ALA A 8 -9.07 28.05 -16.33
C ALA A 8 -10.24 27.03 -16.32
N ARG A 9 -9.95 25.73 -16.11
CA ARG A 9 -10.99 24.68 -16.16
C ARG A 9 -11.98 24.83 -15.03
N VAL A 10 -13.28 24.75 -15.36
CA VAL A 10 -14.39 24.81 -14.39
C VAL A 10 -15.25 23.56 -14.48
N ALA A 11 -15.98 23.27 -13.39
CA ALA A 11 -16.91 22.14 -13.35
C ALA A 11 -17.93 22.19 -14.49
N GLY A 12 -18.08 21.09 -15.20
CA GLY A 12 -18.95 20.97 -16.37
C GLY A 12 -18.23 21.13 -17.70
N ASP A 13 -16.96 21.57 -17.75
CA ASP A 13 -16.19 21.60 -18.98
C ASP A 13 -16.00 20.18 -19.53
N THR A 14 -16.12 20.07 -20.86
CA THR A 14 -15.97 18.79 -21.56
C THR A 14 -14.93 18.88 -22.66
N ASP A 15 -14.30 17.74 -22.98
CA ASP A 15 -13.41 17.60 -24.13
C ASP A 15 -13.46 16.18 -24.68
N THR A 16 -12.95 16.03 -25.90
CA THR A 16 -12.79 14.73 -26.55
C THR A 16 -11.31 14.50 -26.82
N VAL A 17 -10.71 13.53 -26.16
CA VAL A 17 -9.30 13.17 -26.34
C VAL A 17 -9.22 11.93 -27.24
N VAL A 18 -8.57 12.08 -28.37
CA VAL A 18 -8.34 11.00 -29.35
C VAL A 18 -6.89 10.54 -29.21
N THR A 19 -6.70 9.24 -29.03
CA THR A 19 -5.40 8.57 -29.07
C THR A 19 -5.37 7.59 -30.26
N ASP A 20 -4.22 6.99 -30.54
CA ASP A 20 -4.08 6.02 -31.64
C ASP A 20 -5.00 4.79 -31.48
N SER A 21 -5.43 4.48 -30.25
CA SER A 21 -6.20 3.27 -29.94
C SER A 21 -7.59 3.53 -29.35
N SER A 22 -7.91 4.78 -28.96
CA SER A 22 -9.12 5.07 -28.19
C SER A 22 -9.60 6.50 -28.33
N ILE A 23 -10.90 6.71 -28.09
CA ILE A 23 -11.54 8.03 -27.97
C ILE A 23 -12.09 8.14 -26.56
N TYR A 24 -11.69 9.16 -25.82
CA TYR A 24 -12.15 9.45 -24.47
C TYR A 24 -13.02 10.72 -24.49
N PHE A 25 -14.18 10.63 -23.84
CA PHE A 25 -14.98 11.80 -23.51
C PHE A 25 -14.67 12.19 -22.06
N ALA A 26 -14.13 13.37 -21.88
CA ALA A 26 -13.75 13.90 -20.58
C ALA A 26 -14.78 14.91 -20.09
N LEU A 27 -15.17 14.80 -18.83
CA LEU A 27 -15.95 15.80 -18.10
C LEU A 27 -15.13 16.24 -16.88
N PHE A 28 -14.81 17.53 -16.80
CA PHE A 28 -14.17 18.09 -15.63
C PHE A 28 -15.19 18.28 -14.50
N HIS A 29 -15.02 17.56 -13.41
CA HIS A 29 -15.93 17.62 -12.26
C HIS A 29 -15.44 18.64 -11.23
N SER A 30 -14.21 18.48 -10.75
CA SER A 30 -13.65 19.34 -9.72
C SER A 30 -12.12 19.21 -9.66
N ARG A 31 -11.51 20.12 -8.95
CA ARG A 31 -10.10 20.04 -8.55
C ARG A 31 -10.03 20.16 -7.05
N SER A 32 -9.36 19.21 -6.42
CA SER A 32 -9.08 19.24 -4.99
C SER A 32 -7.63 18.82 -4.75
N ARG A 33 -7.05 19.31 -3.67
CA ARG A 33 -5.80 18.81 -3.16
C ARG A 33 -6.09 17.67 -2.18
N GLN A 34 -5.26 16.64 -2.23
CA GLN A 34 -5.35 15.53 -1.29
C GLN A 34 -4.58 15.92 0.00
N ASP A 35 -5.28 16.50 0.95
CA ASP A 35 -4.69 17.10 2.16
C ASP A 35 -4.55 16.13 3.35
N TYR A 36 -4.93 14.84 3.17
CA TYR A 36 -4.69 13.84 4.20
C TYR A 36 -3.21 13.49 4.32
N ASN A 37 -2.78 13.11 5.52
CA ASN A 37 -1.43 12.63 5.75
C ASN A 37 -1.32 11.15 5.40
N VAL A 38 -0.17 10.73 4.85
CA VAL A 38 0.16 9.31 4.82
C VAL A 38 0.33 8.79 6.24
N VAL A 39 0.18 7.49 6.43
CA VAL A 39 0.29 6.86 7.76
C VAL A 39 1.40 5.83 7.78
N ASN A 40 2.00 5.64 8.95
CA ASN A 40 2.90 4.55 9.26
C ASN A 40 2.16 3.62 10.22
N VAL A 41 2.04 2.37 9.84
CA VAL A 41 1.25 1.36 10.56
C VAL A 41 2.10 0.12 10.80
N ARG A 42 2.00 -0.44 12.00
CA ARG A 42 2.46 -1.80 12.27
C ARG A 42 1.28 -2.74 12.22
N HIS A 43 1.52 -3.95 11.73
CA HIS A 43 0.51 -4.99 11.79
C HIS A 43 1.11 -6.37 12.08
N ILE A 44 0.26 -7.26 12.59
CA ILE A 44 0.53 -8.68 12.78
C ILE A 44 -0.54 -9.43 12.01
N LEU A 45 -0.17 -10.24 11.04
CA LEU A 45 -1.10 -11.08 10.28
C LEU A 45 -1.18 -12.46 10.91
N PHE A 46 -2.37 -12.86 11.28
CA PHE A 46 -2.74 -14.25 11.55
C PHE A 46 -3.36 -14.80 10.27
N GLU A 47 -2.54 -15.48 9.49
CA GLU A 47 -2.89 -15.93 8.14
C GLU A 47 -3.90 -17.07 8.20
N VAL A 48 -4.85 -17.07 7.27
CA VAL A 48 -5.76 -18.19 7.00
C VAL A 48 -5.24 -18.93 5.78
N ASP A 49 -4.64 -20.09 6.01
CA ASP A 49 -4.17 -20.99 4.96
C ASP A 49 -5.22 -22.08 4.72
N ASP A 50 -5.90 -22.03 3.61
CA ASP A 50 -6.93 -22.99 3.19
C ASP A 50 -6.40 -24.01 2.14
N SER A 51 -5.08 -24.02 1.91
CA SER A 51 -4.45 -24.87 0.88
C SER A 51 -4.66 -26.38 1.10
N ASP A 52 -4.87 -26.80 2.33
CA ASP A 52 -5.14 -28.19 2.70
C ASP A 52 -6.64 -28.54 2.67
N LEU A 53 -7.53 -27.56 2.45
CA LEU A 53 -8.97 -27.78 2.36
C LEU A 53 -9.37 -28.26 0.96
N ASP A 54 -10.26 -29.24 0.88
CA ASP A 54 -10.88 -29.65 -0.37
C ASP A 54 -12.02 -28.69 -0.74
N GLN A 55 -11.78 -27.83 -1.73
CA GLN A 55 -12.74 -26.82 -2.18
C GLN A 55 -14.02 -27.39 -2.77
N GLU A 56 -14.04 -28.71 -3.18
CA GLU A 56 -15.23 -29.39 -3.66
C GLU A 56 -15.99 -30.10 -2.52
N SER A 57 -15.47 -30.08 -1.29
CA SER A 57 -16.12 -30.68 -0.14
C SER A 57 -17.37 -29.91 0.29
N GLU A 58 -18.42 -30.65 0.72
CA GLU A 58 -19.61 -30.06 1.33
C GLU A 58 -19.29 -29.32 2.65
N THR A 59 -18.15 -29.60 3.28
CA THR A 59 -17.71 -28.96 4.54
C THR A 59 -16.78 -27.78 4.32
N TYR A 60 -16.32 -27.50 3.09
CA TYR A 60 -15.32 -26.49 2.81
C TYR A 60 -15.63 -25.13 3.48
N GLU A 61 -16.84 -24.60 3.30
CA GLU A 61 -17.23 -23.31 3.88
C GLU A 61 -17.23 -23.34 5.43
N ALA A 62 -17.57 -24.47 6.03
CA ALA A 62 -17.55 -24.62 7.49
C ALA A 62 -16.12 -24.70 8.01
N ASP A 63 -15.26 -25.48 7.33
CA ASP A 63 -13.85 -25.64 7.70
C ASP A 63 -13.08 -24.33 7.52
N LEU A 64 -13.35 -23.59 6.43
CA LEU A 64 -12.79 -22.25 6.20
C LEU A 64 -13.26 -21.23 7.26
N ALA A 65 -14.52 -21.30 7.68
CA ALA A 65 -15.04 -20.44 8.74
C ALA A 65 -14.36 -20.73 10.09
N GLU A 66 -14.09 -22.00 10.40
CA GLU A 66 -13.35 -22.38 11.60
C GLU A 66 -11.92 -21.82 11.58
N LEU A 67 -11.20 -21.91 10.44
CA LEU A 67 -9.86 -21.32 10.30
C LEU A 67 -9.89 -19.80 10.53
N LYS A 68 -10.87 -19.11 9.97
CA LYS A 68 -11.05 -17.66 10.19
C LYS A 68 -11.33 -17.32 11.65
N ASP A 69 -12.17 -18.10 12.33
CA ASP A 69 -12.47 -17.89 13.75
C ASP A 69 -11.24 -18.13 14.64
N ILE A 70 -10.40 -19.10 14.29
CA ILE A 70 -9.11 -19.34 14.96
C ILE A 70 -8.19 -18.14 14.77
N ALA A 71 -7.96 -17.70 13.52
CA ALA A 71 -7.11 -16.56 13.21
C ALA A 71 -7.59 -15.29 13.93
N ARG A 72 -8.90 -15.06 13.98
CA ARG A 72 -9.51 -13.94 14.70
C ARG A 72 -9.27 -14.02 16.21
N THR A 73 -9.46 -15.19 16.79
CA THR A 73 -9.23 -15.43 18.22
C THR A 73 -7.77 -15.18 18.60
N ASP A 74 -6.83 -15.65 17.78
CA ASP A 74 -5.40 -15.46 18.01
C ASP A 74 -5.01 -13.97 17.86
N ALA A 75 -5.57 -13.26 16.88
CA ALA A 75 -5.37 -11.82 16.72
C ALA A 75 -5.90 -11.01 17.92
N GLU A 76 -7.10 -11.34 18.43
CA GLU A 76 -7.67 -10.69 19.61
C GLU A 76 -6.85 -10.97 20.89
N LYS A 77 -6.34 -12.18 21.01
CA LYS A 77 -5.43 -12.56 22.09
C LYS A 77 -4.12 -11.77 22.03
N ALA A 78 -3.50 -11.68 20.85
CA ALA A 78 -2.28 -10.91 20.65
C ALA A 78 -2.48 -9.43 20.95
N LEU A 79 -3.59 -8.83 20.48
CA LEU A 79 -3.95 -7.45 20.82
C LEU A 79 -4.06 -7.24 22.32
N LYS A 80 -4.71 -8.18 23.02
CA LYS A 80 -4.85 -8.12 24.47
C LYS A 80 -3.50 -8.26 25.19
N GLU A 81 -2.65 -9.17 24.77
CA GLU A 81 -1.31 -9.36 25.34
C GLU A 81 -0.45 -8.10 25.17
N TRP A 82 -0.51 -7.47 24.01
CA TRP A 82 0.16 -6.19 23.77
C TRP A 82 -0.37 -5.09 24.70
N GLN A 83 -1.70 -4.98 24.85
CA GLN A 83 -2.33 -3.98 25.74
C GLN A 83 -1.93 -4.20 27.21
N ASP A 84 -1.98 -5.44 27.67
CA ASP A 84 -1.60 -5.82 29.04
C ASP A 84 -0.09 -5.63 29.29
N GLY A 85 0.73 -5.73 28.24
CA GLY A 85 2.19 -5.52 28.26
C GLY A 85 2.63 -4.06 28.22
N GLY A 86 1.70 -3.10 28.22
CA GLY A 86 1.98 -1.68 28.28
C GLY A 86 1.78 -0.93 26.95
N ALA A 87 1.32 -1.61 25.91
CA ALA A 87 0.89 -1.02 24.62
C ALA A 87 1.96 -0.14 23.94
N THR A 88 3.23 -0.58 23.96
CA THR A 88 4.33 0.15 23.33
C THR A 88 4.59 -0.30 21.90
N ALA A 89 5.18 0.60 21.08
CA ALA A 89 5.57 0.28 19.70
C ALA A 89 6.67 -0.79 19.65
N GLU A 90 7.57 -0.79 20.63
CA GLU A 90 8.65 -1.76 20.74
C GLU A 90 8.11 -3.17 21.00
N LEU A 91 7.18 -3.30 21.96
CA LEU A 91 6.53 -4.59 22.24
C LEU A 91 5.73 -5.08 21.02
N PHE A 92 5.04 -4.16 20.32
CA PHE A 92 4.33 -4.53 19.10
C PHE A 92 5.28 -5.07 18.02
N ALA A 93 6.45 -4.41 17.88
CA ALA A 93 7.46 -4.84 16.91
C ALA A 93 8.05 -6.22 17.24
N GLU A 94 8.31 -6.49 18.52
CA GLU A 94 8.77 -7.82 18.99
C GLU A 94 7.71 -8.89 18.69
N MET A 95 6.46 -8.63 19.02
CA MET A 95 5.35 -9.56 18.74
C MET A 95 5.14 -9.76 17.23
N ALA A 96 5.27 -8.72 16.42
CA ALA A 96 5.15 -8.83 14.96
C ALA A 96 6.26 -9.71 14.37
N ALA A 97 7.49 -9.58 14.85
CA ALA A 97 8.61 -10.41 14.41
C ALA A 97 8.43 -11.91 14.78
N GLU A 98 7.71 -12.20 15.85
CA GLU A 98 7.49 -13.56 16.34
C GLU A 98 6.23 -14.20 15.76
N LEU A 99 5.14 -13.44 15.64
CA LEU A 99 3.79 -13.99 15.42
C LEU A 99 3.26 -13.73 14.00
N SER A 100 3.81 -12.73 13.26
CA SER A 100 3.21 -12.32 12.00
C SER A 100 3.49 -13.30 10.86
N GLY A 101 2.44 -13.75 10.18
CA GLY A 101 2.52 -14.46 8.89
C GLY A 101 2.91 -13.57 7.72
N ASP A 102 2.87 -12.24 7.87
CA ASP A 102 3.35 -11.33 6.83
C ASP A 102 4.88 -11.25 6.80
N THR A 103 5.49 -12.08 5.94
CA THR A 103 6.95 -12.14 5.78
C THR A 103 7.56 -10.84 5.22
N GLY A 104 6.74 -9.97 4.61
CA GLY A 104 7.17 -8.69 4.04
C GLY A 104 7.50 -7.65 5.11
N SER A 105 6.82 -7.68 6.24
CA SER A 105 6.99 -6.69 7.31
C SER A 105 7.43 -7.27 8.66
N ALA A 106 7.23 -8.56 8.91
CA ALA A 106 7.53 -9.20 10.20
C ALA A 106 8.94 -8.88 10.72
N ALA A 107 9.96 -9.04 9.87
CA ALA A 107 11.36 -8.77 10.22
C ALA A 107 11.64 -7.28 10.54
N ASN A 108 10.77 -6.37 10.09
CA ASN A 108 10.80 -4.93 10.41
C ASN A 108 9.79 -4.56 11.52
N GLY A 109 9.40 -5.52 12.35
CA GLY A 109 8.44 -5.32 13.42
C GLY A 109 7.04 -4.94 12.94
N GLY A 110 6.62 -5.52 11.80
CA GLY A 110 5.31 -5.31 11.19
C GLY A 110 5.11 -3.93 10.55
N LEU A 111 6.16 -3.11 10.40
CA LEU A 111 6.05 -1.71 9.97
C LEU A 111 5.93 -1.57 8.46
N TYR A 112 4.90 -0.85 8.03
CA TYR A 112 4.74 -0.22 6.73
C TYR A 112 4.70 1.29 6.87
N GLU A 113 5.53 1.98 6.11
CA GLU A 113 5.66 3.44 6.14
C GLU A 113 5.06 4.08 4.90
N GLY A 114 4.57 5.30 5.05
CA GLY A 114 4.12 6.12 3.93
C GLY A 114 2.87 5.59 3.21
N ILE A 115 2.01 4.85 3.91
CA ILE A 115 0.76 4.33 3.34
C ILE A 115 -0.14 5.49 2.97
N SER A 116 -0.64 5.48 1.74
CA SER A 116 -1.65 6.40 1.21
C SER A 116 -2.94 5.63 0.89
N LYS A 117 -4.02 6.35 0.60
CA LYS A 117 -5.28 5.73 0.15
C LYS A 117 -5.17 5.03 -1.21
N ASP A 118 -4.09 5.32 -1.96
CA ASP A 118 -3.81 4.73 -3.27
C ASP A 118 -2.79 3.57 -3.18
N THR A 119 -2.34 3.21 -1.97
CA THR A 119 -1.45 2.06 -1.75
C THR A 119 -2.19 0.75 -2.01
N SER A 120 -1.53 -0.21 -2.67
CA SER A 120 -2.12 -1.52 -3.01
C SER A 120 -2.21 -2.44 -1.79
N PHE A 121 -3.03 -2.07 -0.82
CA PHE A 121 -3.46 -2.92 0.29
C PHE A 121 -4.92 -3.32 0.11
N VAL A 122 -5.37 -4.34 0.85
CA VAL A 122 -6.79 -4.70 0.92
C VAL A 122 -7.59 -3.53 1.50
N GLN A 123 -8.84 -3.40 1.05
CA GLN A 123 -9.65 -2.23 1.38
C GLN A 123 -9.90 -2.09 2.89
N GLU A 124 -10.09 -3.19 3.58
CA GLU A 124 -10.30 -3.24 5.03
C GLU A 124 -9.12 -2.65 5.80
N PHE A 125 -7.89 -2.89 5.31
CA PHE A 125 -6.68 -2.32 5.90
C PHE A 125 -6.64 -0.79 5.71
N LEU A 126 -6.93 -0.31 4.49
CA LEU A 126 -6.97 1.13 4.19
C LEU A 126 -8.11 1.82 4.94
N ASP A 127 -9.28 1.20 5.01
CA ASP A 127 -10.43 1.74 5.76
C ASP A 127 -10.10 1.91 7.24
N TRP A 128 -9.39 0.94 7.83
CA TRP A 128 -8.92 1.06 9.20
C TRP A 128 -7.91 2.20 9.35
N CYS A 129 -6.91 2.29 8.47
CA CYS A 129 -5.86 3.31 8.51
C CYS A 129 -6.42 4.73 8.42
N PHE A 130 -7.42 4.94 7.57
CA PHE A 130 -7.96 6.26 7.23
C PHE A 130 -9.35 6.53 7.81
N ALA A 131 -9.78 5.74 8.81
CA ALA A 131 -11.03 5.99 9.52
C ALA A 131 -11.02 7.36 10.20
N ASP A 132 -12.14 8.07 10.15
CA ASP A 132 -12.27 9.39 10.75
C ASP A 132 -11.97 9.36 12.25
N GLY A 133 -11.15 10.30 12.69
CA GLY A 133 -10.77 10.42 14.09
C GLY A 133 -9.65 9.47 14.55
N ARG A 134 -9.03 8.71 13.66
CA ARG A 134 -7.87 7.84 13.94
C ARG A 134 -6.72 8.65 14.54
N LYS A 135 -6.06 8.09 15.55
CA LYS A 135 -4.97 8.74 16.30
C LYS A 135 -3.78 7.80 16.43
N VAL A 136 -2.59 8.38 16.55
CA VAL A 136 -1.38 7.64 16.92
C VAL A 136 -1.61 6.90 18.24
N GLY A 137 -1.24 5.62 18.25
CA GLY A 137 -1.48 4.72 19.37
C GLY A 137 -2.79 3.92 19.26
N ASP A 138 -3.68 4.26 18.34
CA ASP A 138 -4.88 3.43 18.09
C ASP A 138 -4.47 2.04 17.63
N ALA A 139 -5.13 1.02 18.18
CA ALA A 139 -4.96 -0.36 17.76
C ALA A 139 -6.30 -1.09 17.66
N GLY A 140 -6.34 -2.16 16.91
CA GLY A 140 -7.55 -2.96 16.74
C GLY A 140 -7.33 -4.17 15.85
N VAL A 141 -8.34 -5.02 15.74
CA VAL A 141 -8.31 -6.19 14.85
C VAL A 141 -9.26 -5.96 13.69
N ILE A 142 -8.79 -6.30 12.48
CA ILE A 142 -9.60 -6.34 11.27
C ILE A 142 -9.47 -7.71 10.60
N ASP A 143 -10.45 -8.08 9.80
CA ASP A 143 -10.40 -9.27 8.97
C ASP A 143 -10.23 -8.87 7.50
N SER A 144 -9.53 -9.69 6.75
CA SER A 144 -9.33 -9.56 5.32
C SER A 144 -9.38 -10.92 4.64
N THR A 145 -9.15 -10.93 3.33
CA THR A 145 -9.01 -12.17 2.55
C THR A 145 -7.77 -12.99 2.91
N TYR A 146 -6.77 -12.38 3.57
CA TYR A 146 -5.55 -13.06 4.00
C TYR A 146 -5.66 -13.64 5.41
N GLY A 147 -6.63 -13.21 6.21
CA GLY A 147 -6.79 -13.60 7.60
C GLY A 147 -7.12 -12.41 8.48
N SER A 148 -6.78 -12.51 9.77
CA SER A 148 -7.03 -11.47 10.78
C SER A 148 -5.74 -10.69 11.07
N HIS A 149 -5.85 -9.36 11.08
CA HIS A 149 -4.72 -8.47 11.32
C HIS A 149 -4.90 -7.74 12.65
N VAL A 150 -3.88 -7.76 13.49
CA VAL A 150 -3.75 -6.78 14.57
C VAL A 150 -3.11 -5.53 13.97
N MET A 151 -3.77 -4.40 14.09
CA MET A 151 -3.35 -3.11 13.54
C MET A 151 -2.92 -2.16 14.66
N TYR A 152 -1.85 -1.40 14.42
CA TYR A 152 -1.38 -0.34 15.32
C TYR A 152 -0.93 0.87 14.52
N LEU A 153 -1.54 2.05 14.76
CA LEU A 153 -1.13 3.30 14.11
C LEU A 153 0.09 3.87 14.82
N ASP A 154 1.26 3.70 14.18
CA ASP A 154 2.55 4.11 14.71
C ASP A 154 2.73 5.63 14.64
N SER A 155 2.48 6.24 13.48
CA SER A 155 2.64 7.67 13.29
C SER A 155 1.92 8.18 12.03
N PHE A 156 1.78 9.51 11.94
CA PHE A 156 1.41 10.17 10.69
C PHE A 156 2.66 10.69 10.00
N GLY A 157 2.72 10.50 8.67
CA GLY A 157 3.74 11.08 7.82
C GLY A 157 3.35 12.45 7.26
N ALA A 158 4.01 12.85 6.16
CA ALA A 158 3.73 14.11 5.48
C ALA A 158 2.34 14.11 4.80
N PRO A 159 1.80 15.29 4.46
CA PRO A 159 0.64 15.38 3.59
C PRO A 159 0.88 14.65 2.25
N TYR A 160 -0.09 13.88 1.79
CA TYR A 160 0.09 13.05 0.60
C TYR A 160 0.47 13.85 -0.66
N TRP A 161 -0.11 15.03 -0.84
CA TRP A 161 0.28 15.92 -1.95
C TRP A 161 1.77 16.29 -1.92
N GLN A 162 2.35 16.45 -0.72
CA GLN A 162 3.78 16.73 -0.56
C GLN A 162 4.62 15.52 -0.96
N VAL A 163 4.22 14.32 -0.54
CA VAL A 163 4.88 13.06 -0.94
C VAL A 163 4.89 12.90 -2.46
N LEU A 164 3.76 13.21 -3.12
CA LEU A 164 3.67 13.18 -4.59
C LEU A 164 4.60 14.21 -5.24
N ALA A 165 4.63 15.44 -4.74
CA ALA A 165 5.50 16.50 -5.26
C ALA A 165 6.99 16.16 -5.09
N GLU A 166 7.38 15.66 -3.92
CA GLU A 166 8.76 15.24 -3.65
C GLU A 166 9.18 14.08 -4.56
N ASN A 167 8.32 13.09 -4.75
CA ASN A 167 8.60 11.97 -5.66
C ASN A 167 8.74 12.43 -7.11
N GLN A 168 7.90 13.37 -7.56
CA GLN A 168 8.01 13.94 -8.89
C GLN A 168 9.35 14.65 -9.08
N LEU A 169 9.74 15.51 -8.14
CA LEU A 169 11.03 16.22 -8.19
C LEU A 169 12.22 15.27 -8.19
N LYS A 170 12.20 14.25 -7.33
CA LYS A 170 13.25 13.21 -7.30
C LYS A 170 13.37 12.47 -8.64
N ASN A 171 12.24 12.16 -9.29
CA ASN A 171 12.23 11.50 -10.60
C ASN A 171 12.77 12.41 -11.70
N GLU A 172 12.43 13.71 -11.68
CA GLU A 172 12.94 14.70 -12.63
C GLU A 172 14.46 14.90 -12.46
N ASP A 173 14.94 15.04 -11.23
CA ASP A 173 16.38 15.17 -10.93
C ASP A 173 17.15 13.91 -11.33
N TYR A 174 16.60 12.73 -11.05
CA TYR A 174 17.20 11.46 -11.47
C TYR A 174 17.26 11.33 -13.00
N ALA A 175 16.18 11.69 -13.71
CA ALA A 175 16.15 11.63 -15.15
C ALA A 175 17.15 12.62 -15.79
N ALA A 176 17.27 13.82 -15.22
CA ALA A 176 18.25 14.83 -15.65
C ALA A 176 19.68 14.32 -15.43
N TRP A 177 19.98 13.80 -14.25
CA TRP A 177 21.27 13.20 -13.93
C TRP A 177 21.62 12.04 -14.87
N LEU A 178 20.68 11.11 -15.08
CA LEU A 178 20.90 9.97 -15.98
C LEU A 178 21.19 10.42 -17.40
N SER A 179 20.43 11.41 -17.89
CA SER A 179 20.66 12.00 -19.23
C SER A 179 22.04 12.62 -19.36
N GLU A 180 22.52 13.31 -18.33
CA GLU A 180 23.86 13.87 -18.28
C GLU A 180 24.92 12.76 -18.34
N GLN A 181 24.80 11.72 -17.49
CA GLN A 181 25.75 10.61 -17.45
C GLN A 181 25.80 9.86 -18.79
N THR A 182 24.64 9.56 -19.38
CA THR A 182 24.57 8.82 -20.65
C THR A 182 24.98 9.64 -21.86
N SER A 183 24.89 10.97 -21.81
CA SER A 183 25.34 11.84 -22.91
C SER A 183 26.86 11.87 -23.09
N VAL A 184 27.61 11.51 -22.06
CA VAL A 184 29.10 11.50 -22.06
C VAL A 184 29.65 10.16 -22.58
N GLU A 185 28.84 9.11 -22.55
CA GLU A 185 29.24 7.76 -22.98
C GLU A 185 28.97 7.54 -24.47
N THR A 186 30.01 7.49 -25.28
CA THR A 186 29.91 7.04 -26.68
C THR A 186 29.98 5.51 -26.70
N VAL A 187 28.85 4.86 -26.86
CA VAL A 187 28.81 3.42 -27.09
C VAL A 187 29.36 3.13 -28.49
N THR A 188 30.58 2.60 -28.57
CA THR A 188 31.12 2.06 -29.82
C THR A 188 30.80 0.58 -29.91
N GLU A 189 30.10 0.20 -31.00
CA GLU A 189 29.87 -1.22 -31.28
C GLU A 189 31.20 -1.94 -31.46
N GLY A 190 31.49 -2.88 -30.54
CA GLY A 190 32.65 -3.73 -30.65
C GLY A 190 32.45 -4.80 -31.74
N SER A 191 33.54 -5.31 -32.29
CA SER A 191 33.51 -6.35 -33.33
C SER A 191 32.77 -7.62 -32.94
N GLY A 192 32.47 -7.82 -31.65
CA GLY A 192 31.70 -8.96 -31.12
C GLY A 192 30.19 -8.83 -31.26
N MET A 193 29.65 -7.62 -31.51
CA MET A 193 28.20 -7.38 -31.64
C MET A 193 27.56 -8.21 -32.78
N LYS A 194 28.30 -8.54 -33.82
CA LYS A 194 27.82 -9.39 -34.92
C LYS A 194 27.46 -10.83 -34.52
N TYR A 195 27.84 -11.25 -33.32
CA TYR A 195 27.55 -12.58 -32.78
C TYR A 195 26.42 -12.58 -31.74
N VAL A 196 25.87 -11.43 -31.39
CA VAL A 196 24.69 -11.29 -30.50
C VAL A 196 23.46 -11.37 -31.40
N GLY A 197 22.81 -12.53 -31.43
CA GLY A 197 21.52 -12.68 -32.11
C GLY A 197 20.42 -11.98 -31.30
N PHE A 198 19.57 -11.23 -32.01
CA PHE A 198 18.31 -10.68 -31.47
C PHE A 198 17.18 -11.65 -31.80
#